data_30d468aa7521414c0c54c5247d4e99bd
#
_entry.id   30d468aa7521414c0c54c5247d4e99bd
#
_cell.length_a   1.000
_cell.length_b   1.000
_cell.length_c   1.000
_cell.angle_alpha   90.00
_cell.angle_beta   90.00
_cell.angle_gamma   90.00
#
_symmetry.space_group_name_H-M   'P 1'
#
loop_
_entity.id
_entity.type
_entity.pdbx_description
1 polymer ?
#
loop_
_entity_poly.entity_id
_entity_poly.type
_entity_poly.pdbx_seq_one_letter_code
_entity_poly.pdbx_strand_id
1 'polypeptide(L)'
;ILMFNLENKVVVVVGGRGYLGRDFCQKLRSQNAIVISADLPAPSKAASKSDYNYQFEDIEQIDIDITSRESIVNVVRDIVTKHGRIDTLIYSVTAKTNNFFVPYTEYSLDNWRTIINVELDGVFLVTQEVGRFMEQEKKGNIILLSSIYGVVGNDQRIYEGSNLSELYADGDSKDKKIYSPAVYPVSKGGIISLTRYLAT
;
A
#
# COMPACT_ATOMS: atom_id res chain seq x y z
N ILE A 1 -17.21 -22.32 -6.02
CA ILE A 1 -18.41 -21.49 -5.84
C ILE A 1 -17.94 -20.06 -5.67
N LEU A 2 -18.33 -19.17 -6.58
CA LEU A 2 -18.08 -17.75 -6.44
C LEU A 2 -18.87 -17.23 -5.23
N MET A 3 -18.20 -16.64 -4.26
CA MET A 3 -18.85 -16.01 -3.12
C MET A 3 -19.50 -14.68 -3.54
N PHE A 4 -18.83 -13.97 -4.45
CA PHE A 4 -19.28 -12.74 -5.09
C PHE A 4 -18.97 -12.82 -6.58
N ASN A 5 -19.70 -12.10 -7.41
CA ASN A 5 -19.36 -11.94 -8.81
C ASN A 5 -18.96 -10.49 -9.08
N LEU A 6 -17.67 -10.29 -9.42
CA LEU A 6 -17.11 -9.00 -9.77
C LEU A 6 -16.85 -8.87 -11.29
N GLU A 7 -17.60 -9.63 -12.09
CA GLU A 7 -17.49 -9.60 -13.54
C GLU A 7 -17.63 -8.16 -14.07
N ASN A 8 -16.74 -7.78 -14.98
CA ASN A 8 -16.66 -6.44 -15.56
C ASN A 8 -16.36 -5.31 -14.56
N LYS A 9 -15.92 -5.62 -13.33
CA LYS A 9 -15.44 -4.62 -12.38
C LYS A 9 -13.92 -4.43 -12.54
N VAL A 10 -13.52 -3.19 -12.73
CA VAL A 10 -12.11 -2.79 -12.80
C VAL A 10 -11.65 -2.37 -11.40
N VAL A 11 -10.71 -3.13 -10.85
CA VAL A 11 -10.16 -2.90 -9.50
C VAL A 11 -8.67 -2.61 -9.59
N VAL A 12 -8.27 -1.44 -9.13
CA VAL A 12 -6.87 -1.02 -9.05
C VAL A 12 -6.36 -1.27 -7.63
N VAL A 13 -5.31 -2.03 -7.49
CA VAL A 13 -4.64 -2.32 -6.21
C VAL A 13 -3.27 -1.63 -6.21
N VAL A 14 -3.18 -0.49 -5.51
CA VAL A 14 -1.92 0.22 -5.30
C VAL A 14 -1.18 -0.41 -4.13
N GLY A 15 0.09 -0.78 -4.34
CA GLY A 15 0.82 -1.70 -3.46
C GLY A 15 0.51 -3.17 -3.79
N GLY A 16 0.11 -3.45 -5.04
CA GLY A 16 -0.36 -4.76 -5.48
C GLY A 16 0.71 -5.86 -5.50
N ARG A 17 1.99 -5.50 -5.53
CA ARG A 17 3.12 -6.45 -5.43
C ARG A 17 3.54 -6.69 -3.97
N GLY A 18 3.00 -5.95 -3.01
CA GLY A 18 3.22 -6.13 -1.58
C GLY A 18 2.55 -7.38 -1.01
N TYR A 19 2.83 -7.70 0.26
CA TYR A 19 2.35 -8.92 0.91
C TYR A 19 0.81 -9.05 0.89
N LEU A 20 0.09 -8.02 1.35
CA LEU A 20 -1.37 -8.02 1.33
C LEU A 20 -1.93 -7.75 -0.08
N GLY A 21 -1.26 -6.88 -0.85
CA GLY A 21 -1.71 -6.50 -2.18
C GLY A 21 -1.82 -7.69 -3.13
N ARG A 22 -0.88 -8.62 -3.07
CA ARG A 22 -0.90 -9.87 -3.88
C ARG A 22 -2.13 -10.71 -3.56
N ASP A 23 -2.43 -10.90 -2.28
CA ASP A 23 -3.60 -11.68 -1.85
C ASP A 23 -4.91 -11.01 -2.31
N PHE A 24 -5.00 -9.67 -2.22
CA PHE A 24 -6.14 -8.94 -2.78
C PHE A 24 -6.26 -9.16 -4.28
N CYS A 25 -5.17 -9.00 -5.04
CA CYS A 25 -5.18 -9.19 -6.48
C CYS A 25 -5.68 -10.59 -6.87
N GLN A 26 -5.15 -11.63 -6.24
CA GLN A 26 -5.55 -13.02 -6.53
C GLN A 26 -7.02 -13.28 -6.16
N LYS A 27 -7.46 -12.82 -4.97
CA LYS A 27 -8.85 -13.04 -4.53
C LYS A 27 -9.84 -12.29 -5.40
N LEU A 28 -9.55 -11.06 -5.78
CA LEU A 28 -10.40 -10.28 -6.69
C LEU A 28 -10.47 -10.92 -8.07
N ARG A 29 -9.33 -11.37 -8.60
CA ARG A 29 -9.29 -12.09 -9.89
C ARG A 29 -10.09 -13.40 -9.84
N SER A 30 -10.03 -14.14 -8.74
CA SER A 30 -10.83 -15.36 -8.56
C SER A 30 -12.33 -15.11 -8.46
N GLN A 31 -12.76 -13.87 -8.30
CA GLN A 31 -14.15 -13.42 -8.35
C GLN A 31 -14.53 -12.73 -9.67
N ASN A 32 -13.74 -12.96 -10.72
CA ASN A 32 -13.90 -12.45 -12.08
C ASN A 32 -13.69 -10.93 -12.26
N ALA A 33 -13.04 -10.25 -11.31
CA ALA A 33 -12.66 -8.86 -11.51
C ALA A 33 -11.55 -8.71 -12.57
N ILE A 34 -11.56 -7.59 -13.28
CA ILE A 34 -10.41 -7.08 -14.03
C ILE A 34 -9.50 -6.39 -13.00
N VAL A 35 -8.36 -6.99 -12.72
CA VAL A 35 -7.46 -6.52 -11.64
C VAL A 35 -6.22 -5.90 -12.22
N ILE A 36 -5.90 -4.68 -11.77
CA ILE A 36 -4.67 -3.98 -12.08
C ILE A 36 -3.83 -3.90 -10.79
N SER A 37 -2.67 -4.54 -10.81
CA SER A 37 -1.67 -4.46 -9.74
C SER A 37 -0.71 -3.32 -10.05
N ALA A 38 -0.85 -2.20 -9.33
CA ALA A 38 -0.01 -1.02 -9.48
C ALA A 38 0.98 -0.93 -8.32
N ASP A 39 2.28 -0.86 -8.62
CA ASP A 39 3.35 -0.81 -7.62
C ASP A 39 4.62 -0.19 -8.22
N LEU A 40 5.63 0.07 -7.40
CA LEU A 40 6.96 0.41 -7.89
C LEU A 40 7.50 -0.68 -8.83
N PRO A 41 8.35 -0.34 -9.80
CA PRO A 41 9.02 -1.33 -10.62
C PRO A 41 9.67 -2.42 -9.76
N ALA A 42 9.51 -3.69 -10.15
CA ALA A 42 10.19 -4.76 -9.45
C ALA A 42 11.71 -4.55 -9.55
N PRO A 43 12.47 -4.62 -8.45
CA PRO A 43 13.91 -4.48 -8.50
C PRO A 43 14.49 -5.54 -9.45
N SER A 44 15.40 -5.14 -10.33
CA SER A 44 15.92 -5.93 -11.45
C SER A 44 16.71 -7.18 -11.06
N LYS A 45 17.02 -7.39 -9.81
CA LYS A 45 17.54 -8.66 -9.20
C LYS A 45 17.41 -8.60 -7.70
N ALA A 46 16.79 -9.63 -7.14
CA ALA A 46 16.93 -10.08 -5.76
C ALA A 46 16.68 -9.02 -4.68
N ALA A 47 15.49 -8.89 -4.26
CA ALA A 47 15.27 -8.52 -2.88
C ALA A 47 13.88 -8.94 -2.45
N SER A 48 13.66 -10.15 -2.21
CA SER A 48 13.00 -10.60 -0.99
C SER A 48 13.22 -12.09 -0.87
N LYS A 49 13.77 -12.51 0.26
CA LYS A 49 13.77 -13.90 0.72
C LYS A 49 12.35 -14.42 1.01
N SER A 50 11.34 -13.82 0.46
CA SER A 50 9.99 -14.37 0.50
C SER A 50 9.81 -15.21 -0.75
N ASP A 51 10.07 -16.51 -0.64
CA ASP A 51 9.86 -17.55 -1.63
C ASP A 51 8.38 -17.77 -1.98
N TYR A 52 7.65 -16.69 -2.18
CA TYR A 52 6.30 -16.76 -2.70
C TYR A 52 6.39 -16.58 -4.21
N ASN A 53 6.43 -17.69 -4.94
CA ASN A 53 6.19 -17.76 -6.38
C ASN A 53 4.74 -17.33 -6.67
N TYR A 54 4.46 -16.03 -6.52
CA TYR A 54 3.18 -15.49 -6.93
C TYR A 54 3.20 -15.33 -8.44
N GLN A 55 2.47 -16.20 -9.11
CA GLN A 55 2.17 -16.01 -10.51
C GLN A 55 1.04 -15.00 -10.62
N PHE A 56 1.32 -13.85 -11.22
CA PHE A 56 0.31 -12.87 -11.59
C PHE A 56 -0.31 -13.21 -12.95
N GLU A 57 -0.57 -14.51 -13.21
CA GLU A 57 -1.27 -14.92 -14.42
C GLU A 57 -2.62 -14.21 -14.49
N ASP A 58 -2.88 -13.56 -15.61
CA ASP A 58 -4.11 -12.80 -15.87
C ASP A 58 -4.35 -11.55 -14.96
N ILE A 59 -3.31 -11.05 -14.29
CA ILE A 59 -3.37 -9.80 -13.54
C ILE A 59 -2.48 -8.78 -14.25
N GLU A 60 -3.08 -7.67 -14.68
CA GLU A 60 -2.34 -6.59 -15.31
C GLU A 60 -1.37 -5.93 -14.32
N GLN A 61 -0.11 -5.77 -14.71
CA GLN A 61 0.93 -5.15 -13.90
C GLN A 61 1.26 -3.77 -14.46
N ILE A 62 1.19 -2.73 -13.63
CA ILE A 62 1.55 -1.36 -13.99
C ILE A 62 2.55 -0.82 -12.98
N ASP A 63 3.60 -0.16 -13.48
CA ASP A 63 4.55 0.53 -12.63
C ASP A 63 4.03 1.92 -12.27
N ILE A 64 4.03 2.25 -10.98
CA ILE A 64 3.60 3.55 -10.45
C ILE A 64 4.53 4.01 -9.34
N ASP A 65 4.95 5.26 -9.41
CA ASP A 65 5.56 5.98 -8.29
C ASP A 65 4.50 6.91 -7.66
N ILE A 66 4.01 6.53 -6.50
CA ILE A 66 2.97 7.28 -5.78
C ILE A 66 3.47 8.58 -5.17
N THR A 67 4.77 8.83 -5.15
CA THR A 67 5.36 10.11 -4.75
C THR A 67 5.45 11.11 -5.90
N SER A 68 5.19 10.64 -7.13
CA SER A 68 5.18 11.44 -8.36
C SER A 68 3.75 11.65 -8.88
N ARG A 69 3.27 12.88 -8.80
CA ARG A 69 1.97 13.26 -9.38
C ARG A 69 1.88 12.89 -10.87
N GLU A 70 2.95 13.12 -11.63
CA GLU A 70 3.00 12.81 -13.05
C GLU A 70 2.83 11.31 -13.31
N SER A 71 3.52 10.47 -12.55
CA SER A 71 3.38 9.00 -12.62
C SER A 71 1.93 8.58 -12.36
N ILE A 72 1.30 9.13 -11.32
CA ILE A 72 -0.09 8.81 -10.94
C ILE A 72 -1.05 9.21 -12.06
N VAL A 73 -0.96 10.45 -12.56
CA VAL A 73 -1.83 10.96 -13.64
C VAL A 73 -1.70 10.10 -14.90
N ASN A 74 -0.48 9.74 -15.29
CA ASN A 74 -0.24 8.90 -16.46
C ASN A 74 -0.87 7.51 -16.28
N VAL A 75 -0.65 6.87 -15.13
CA VAL A 75 -1.20 5.53 -14.84
C VAL A 75 -2.73 5.54 -14.82
N VAL A 76 -3.35 6.52 -14.15
CA VAL A 76 -4.82 6.63 -14.11
C VAL A 76 -5.39 6.85 -15.51
N ARG A 77 -4.78 7.73 -16.30
CA ARG A 77 -5.20 7.98 -17.69
C ARG A 77 -5.09 6.69 -18.54
N ASP A 78 -4.01 5.95 -18.42
CA ASP A 78 -3.76 4.73 -19.21
C ASP A 78 -4.78 3.64 -18.83
N ILE A 79 -5.09 3.46 -17.54
CA ILE A 79 -6.14 2.56 -17.06
C ILE A 79 -7.51 2.96 -17.62
N VAL A 80 -7.87 4.24 -17.51
CA VAL A 80 -9.16 4.74 -18.00
C VAL A 80 -9.25 4.62 -19.52
N THR A 81 -8.18 4.91 -20.26
CA THR A 81 -8.14 4.75 -21.72
C THR A 81 -8.36 3.30 -22.13
N LYS A 82 -7.75 2.35 -21.42
CA LYS A 82 -7.83 0.93 -21.75
C LYS A 82 -9.14 0.27 -21.33
N HIS A 83 -9.62 0.57 -20.13
CA HIS A 83 -10.74 -0.13 -19.51
C HIS A 83 -12.03 0.69 -19.45
N GLY A 84 -11.97 2.01 -19.72
CA GLY A 84 -13.11 2.93 -19.68
C GLY A 84 -13.64 3.23 -18.29
N ARG A 85 -13.09 2.63 -17.24
CA ARG A 85 -13.59 2.74 -15.86
C ARG A 85 -12.59 2.35 -14.79
N ILE A 86 -12.81 2.83 -13.57
CA ILE A 86 -12.23 2.33 -12.33
C ILE A 86 -13.38 2.19 -11.33
N ASP A 87 -13.76 0.97 -10.98
CA ASP A 87 -14.88 0.74 -10.04
C ASP A 87 -14.41 0.79 -8.60
N THR A 88 -13.19 0.32 -8.33
CA THR A 88 -12.63 0.28 -6.98
C THR A 88 -11.14 0.56 -6.99
N LEU A 89 -10.72 1.44 -6.08
CA LEU A 89 -9.33 1.61 -5.69
C LEU A 89 -9.09 0.92 -4.34
N ILE A 90 -8.08 0.07 -4.24
CA ILE A 90 -7.56 -0.46 -2.99
C ILE A 90 -6.15 0.11 -2.79
N TYR A 91 -5.92 0.83 -1.69
CA TYR A 91 -4.61 1.37 -1.37
C TYR A 91 -3.99 0.59 -0.20
N SER A 92 -2.92 -0.17 -0.50
CA SER A 92 -2.26 -1.12 0.41
C SER A 92 -0.75 -0.88 0.48
N VAL A 93 -0.33 0.39 0.59
CA VAL A 93 1.08 0.75 0.64
C VAL A 93 1.57 0.88 2.08
N THR A 94 2.79 0.41 2.29
CA THR A 94 3.58 0.67 3.50
C THR A 94 5.04 0.82 3.08
N ALA A 95 5.68 1.88 3.52
CA ALA A 95 7.10 2.11 3.28
C ALA A 95 7.92 1.70 4.51
N LYS A 96 9.12 1.20 4.25
CA LYS A 96 10.14 0.96 5.26
C LYS A 96 11.45 1.55 4.78
N THR A 97 12.11 2.29 5.67
CA THR A 97 13.45 2.84 5.43
C THR A 97 14.49 2.02 6.19
N ASN A 98 15.75 2.18 5.85
CA ASN A 98 16.84 1.74 6.72
C ASN A 98 16.63 2.42 8.09
N ASN A 99 16.92 1.72 9.17
CA ASN A 99 16.69 2.20 10.53
C ASN A 99 15.20 2.52 10.84
N PHE A 100 14.27 1.79 10.23
CA PHE A 100 12.83 1.94 10.50
C PHE A 100 12.48 1.57 11.95
N PHE A 101 13.13 0.56 12.53
CA PHE A 101 12.82 -0.02 13.83
C PHE A 101 13.71 0.47 14.98
N VAL A 102 14.18 1.71 14.92
CA VAL A 102 15.01 2.32 15.98
C VAL A 102 14.15 2.97 17.07
N PRO A 103 14.72 3.24 18.28
CA PRO A 103 14.03 3.98 19.33
C PRO A 103 13.50 5.33 18.84
N TYR A 104 12.37 5.78 19.39
CA TYR A 104 11.78 7.07 19.03
C TYR A 104 12.77 8.25 19.15
N THR A 105 13.60 8.24 20.20
CA THR A 105 14.60 9.31 20.44
C THR A 105 15.74 9.35 19.42
N GLU A 106 15.91 8.26 18.65
CA GLU A 106 16.95 8.12 17.63
C GLU A 106 16.37 8.19 16.20
N TYR A 107 15.04 8.33 16.08
CA TYR A 107 14.37 8.33 14.79
C TYR A 107 14.67 9.63 14.04
N SER A 108 15.31 9.52 12.88
CA SER A 108 15.69 10.69 12.11
C SER A 108 14.50 11.38 11.44
N LEU A 109 14.57 12.71 11.30
CA LEU A 109 13.54 13.48 10.60
C LEU A 109 13.44 13.08 9.11
N ASP A 110 14.55 12.68 8.50
CA ASP A 110 14.56 12.24 7.10
C ASP A 110 13.81 10.93 6.91
N ASN A 111 13.99 9.94 7.80
CA ASN A 111 13.19 8.73 7.81
C ASN A 111 11.71 9.04 8.01
N TRP A 112 11.39 9.91 8.97
CA TRP A 112 10.04 10.39 9.20
C TRP A 112 9.41 10.97 7.93
N ARG A 113 10.08 11.94 7.29
CA ARG A 113 9.61 12.60 6.09
C ARG A 113 9.43 11.63 4.91
N THR A 114 10.38 10.71 4.74
CA THR A 114 10.29 9.68 3.69
C THR A 114 9.04 8.82 3.85
N ILE A 115 8.75 8.35 5.07
CA ILE A 115 7.55 7.54 5.32
C ILE A 115 6.27 8.36 5.14
N ILE A 116 6.22 9.59 5.66
CA ILE A 116 5.05 10.47 5.49
C ILE A 116 4.79 10.76 4.01
N ASN A 117 5.83 11.07 3.23
CA ASN A 117 5.71 11.31 1.80
C ASN A 117 5.11 10.09 1.06
N VAL A 118 5.53 8.87 1.40
CA VAL A 118 4.98 7.67 0.76
C VAL A 118 3.57 7.35 1.30
N GLU A 119 3.36 7.36 2.62
CA GLU A 119 2.12 6.83 3.22
C GLU A 119 0.99 7.86 3.30
N LEU A 120 1.28 9.16 3.43
CA LEU A 120 0.26 10.21 3.50
C LEU A 120 0.18 11.05 2.22
N ASP A 121 1.30 11.59 1.73
CA ASP A 121 1.24 12.37 0.50
C ASP A 121 0.88 11.46 -0.68
N GLY A 122 1.42 10.23 -0.72
CA GLY A 122 1.09 9.24 -1.75
C GLY A 122 -0.39 8.87 -1.76
N VAL A 123 -1.00 8.56 -0.60
CA VAL A 123 -2.44 8.24 -0.56
C VAL A 123 -3.29 9.45 -0.95
N PHE A 124 -2.90 10.66 -0.52
CA PHE A 124 -3.58 11.89 -0.92
C PHE A 124 -3.56 12.08 -2.44
N LEU A 125 -2.39 11.98 -3.07
CA LEU A 125 -2.24 12.17 -4.51
C LEU A 125 -3.02 11.12 -5.32
N VAL A 126 -2.93 9.85 -4.93
CA VAL A 126 -3.64 8.76 -5.61
C VAL A 126 -5.16 8.90 -5.46
N THR A 127 -5.64 9.18 -4.25
CA THR A 127 -7.09 9.35 -4.01
C THR A 127 -7.64 10.59 -4.68
N GLN A 128 -6.84 11.66 -4.79
CA GLN A 128 -7.23 12.87 -5.50
C GLN A 128 -7.42 12.61 -7.01
N GLU A 129 -6.51 11.86 -7.64
CA GLU A 129 -6.58 11.64 -9.09
C GLU A 129 -7.65 10.59 -9.45
N VAL A 130 -7.69 9.47 -8.75
CA VAL A 130 -8.72 8.45 -8.96
C VAL A 130 -10.09 8.98 -8.55
N GLY A 131 -10.19 9.72 -7.45
CA GLY A 131 -11.42 10.33 -6.96
C GLY A 131 -12.00 11.32 -7.96
N ARG A 132 -11.17 12.14 -8.62
CA ARG A 132 -11.62 13.06 -9.67
C ARG A 132 -12.33 12.32 -10.81
N PHE A 133 -11.78 11.18 -11.23
CA PHE A 133 -12.42 10.34 -12.25
C PHE A 133 -13.75 9.75 -11.74
N MET A 134 -13.75 9.19 -10.53
CA MET A 134 -14.94 8.60 -9.92
C MET A 134 -16.07 9.63 -9.71
N GLU A 135 -15.71 10.87 -9.36
CA GLU A 135 -16.65 11.98 -9.22
C GLU A 135 -17.33 12.33 -10.56
N GLN A 136 -16.55 12.41 -11.65
CA GLN A 136 -17.08 12.64 -13.00
C GLN A 136 -18.04 11.53 -13.43
N GLU A 137 -17.69 10.28 -13.14
CA GLU A 137 -18.53 9.11 -13.43
C GLU A 137 -19.70 8.92 -12.45
N LYS A 138 -19.74 9.70 -11.36
CA LYS A 138 -20.70 9.58 -10.23
C LYS A 138 -20.76 8.17 -9.67
N LYS A 139 -19.64 7.48 -9.69
CA LYS A 139 -19.53 6.08 -9.29
C LYS A 139 -18.08 5.73 -8.95
N GLY A 140 -17.91 5.02 -7.86
CA GLY A 140 -16.60 4.49 -7.45
C GLY A 140 -16.61 4.03 -6.00
N ASN A 141 -15.57 3.34 -5.63
CA ASN A 141 -15.34 2.94 -4.25
C ASN A 141 -13.83 3.02 -3.95
N ILE A 142 -13.46 3.60 -2.82
CA ILE A 142 -12.06 3.75 -2.38
C ILE A 142 -11.91 3.03 -1.05
N ILE A 143 -11.00 2.04 -1.01
CA ILE A 143 -10.65 1.26 0.18
C ILE A 143 -9.22 1.59 0.56
N LEU A 144 -9.04 2.21 1.72
CA LEU A 144 -7.73 2.60 2.25
C LEU A 144 -7.36 1.70 3.43
N LEU A 145 -6.21 1.02 3.33
CA LEU A 145 -5.73 0.16 4.41
C LEU A 145 -5.03 1.00 5.47
N SER A 146 -5.69 1.09 6.62
CA SER A 146 -5.10 1.64 7.84
C SER A 146 -4.56 0.52 8.75
N SER A 147 -4.56 0.72 10.03
CA SER A 147 -4.14 -0.23 11.07
C SER A 147 -4.89 0.06 12.36
N ILE A 148 -4.99 -0.95 13.24
CA ILE A 148 -5.41 -0.75 14.63
C ILE A 148 -4.52 0.31 15.32
N TYR A 149 -3.26 0.39 14.94
CA TYR A 149 -2.32 1.41 15.44
C TYR A 149 -2.58 2.83 14.95
N GLY A 150 -3.50 3.02 14.02
CA GLY A 150 -4.06 4.35 13.72
C GLY A 150 -5.09 4.83 14.76
N VAL A 151 -5.52 3.95 15.68
CA VAL A 151 -6.50 4.25 16.73
C VAL A 151 -5.89 4.12 18.12
N VAL A 152 -5.01 3.14 18.33
CA VAL A 152 -4.35 2.88 19.61
C VAL A 152 -2.83 2.97 19.48
N GLY A 153 -2.14 3.33 20.56
CA GLY A 153 -0.67 3.35 20.59
C GLY A 153 -0.08 1.94 20.51
N ASN A 154 1.09 1.84 19.89
CA ASN A 154 1.82 0.58 19.81
C ASN A 154 2.42 0.22 21.17
N ASP A 155 2.10 -0.96 21.68
CA ASP A 155 2.77 -1.48 22.87
C ASP A 155 4.12 -2.09 22.48
N GLN A 156 5.21 -1.45 22.89
CA GLN A 156 6.56 -1.87 22.52
C GLN A 156 6.93 -3.26 23.10
N ARG A 157 6.24 -3.71 24.15
CA ARG A 157 6.49 -5.01 24.80
C ARG A 157 6.13 -6.20 23.92
N ILE A 158 5.25 -6.02 22.92
CA ILE A 158 4.87 -7.12 22.00
C ILE A 158 6.05 -7.62 21.15
N TYR A 159 7.10 -6.81 21.03
CA TYR A 159 8.30 -7.17 20.26
C TYR A 159 9.36 -7.89 21.10
N GLU A 160 9.20 -7.93 22.43
CA GLU A 160 10.13 -8.60 23.32
C GLU A 160 10.11 -10.12 23.09
N GLY A 161 11.29 -10.69 22.85
CA GLY A 161 11.42 -12.13 22.56
C GLY A 161 10.91 -12.55 21.17
N SER A 162 10.54 -11.60 20.29
CA SER A 162 10.17 -11.92 18.91
C SER A 162 11.42 -12.10 18.04
N ASN A 163 11.29 -12.92 16.98
CA ASN A 163 12.34 -13.08 15.95
C ASN A 163 12.25 -12.03 14.82
N LEU A 164 11.51 -10.96 15.03
CA LEU A 164 11.32 -9.92 13.99
C LEU A 164 12.63 -9.21 13.63
N SER A 165 13.59 -9.14 14.55
CA SER A 165 14.93 -8.65 14.25
C SER A 165 15.63 -9.48 13.18
N GLU A 166 15.43 -10.79 13.15
CA GLU A 166 15.99 -11.69 12.14
C GLU A 166 15.34 -11.50 10.78
N LEU A 167 14.03 -11.15 10.76
CA LEU A 167 13.25 -10.97 9.54
C LEU A 167 13.42 -9.59 8.91
N TYR A 168 13.66 -8.56 9.72
CA TYR A 168 13.63 -7.17 9.27
C TYR A 168 14.91 -6.38 9.53
N ALA A 169 15.91 -6.97 10.20
CA ALA A 169 17.18 -6.30 10.42
C ALA A 169 18.13 -6.54 9.24
N ASP A 170 18.64 -5.47 8.67
CA ASP A 170 19.69 -5.54 7.67
C ASP A 170 21.04 -5.82 8.37
N GLY A 171 21.69 -6.92 8.00
CA GLY A 171 23.07 -7.21 8.38
C GLY A 171 23.31 -7.51 9.87
N ASP A 172 24.29 -6.85 10.50
CA ASP A 172 24.80 -7.11 11.86
C ASP A 172 23.86 -6.76 13.02
N SER A 173 22.58 -6.50 12.75
CA SER A 173 21.61 -6.05 13.76
C SER A 173 20.71 -7.14 14.32
N LYS A 174 21.05 -8.42 14.15
CA LYS A 174 20.25 -9.56 14.62
C LYS A 174 19.93 -9.57 16.12
N ASP A 175 20.76 -8.92 16.93
CA ASP A 175 20.57 -8.83 18.39
C ASP A 175 19.95 -7.50 18.84
N LYS A 176 19.56 -6.62 17.92
CA LYS A 176 18.99 -5.32 18.29
C LYS A 176 17.50 -5.43 18.62
N LYS A 177 17.14 -4.83 19.75
CA LYS A 177 15.74 -4.66 20.12
C LYS A 177 14.99 -3.90 19.04
N ILE A 178 13.86 -4.43 18.59
CA ILE A 178 12.95 -3.78 17.63
C ILE A 178 12.02 -2.81 18.36
N TYR A 179 11.85 -1.64 17.77
CA TYR A 179 10.89 -0.64 18.22
C TYR A 179 9.90 -0.33 17.10
N SER A 180 8.63 -0.34 17.41
CA SER A 180 7.63 0.16 16.47
C SER A 180 7.79 1.67 16.28
N PRO A 181 7.97 2.16 15.06
CA PRO A 181 8.24 3.58 14.83
C PRO A 181 6.96 4.42 15.02
N ALA A 182 7.12 5.62 15.61
CA ALA A 182 6.01 6.54 15.81
C ALA A 182 5.35 7.03 14.51
N VAL A 183 6.09 7.05 13.40
CA VAL A 183 5.56 7.46 12.08
C VAL A 183 4.45 6.52 11.60
N TYR A 184 4.51 5.23 11.95
CA TYR A 184 3.51 4.25 11.52
C TYR A 184 2.10 4.52 12.08
N PRO A 185 1.90 4.65 13.41
CA PRO A 185 0.58 5.01 13.94
C PRO A 185 0.11 6.39 13.47
N VAL A 186 1.01 7.35 13.26
CA VAL A 186 0.65 8.68 12.77
C VAL A 186 0.14 8.61 11.33
N SER A 187 0.84 7.91 10.43
CA SER A 187 0.39 7.76 9.06
C SER A 187 -0.95 6.99 8.99
N LYS A 188 -1.08 5.89 9.75
CA LYS A 188 -2.31 5.09 9.77
C LYS A 188 -3.50 5.85 10.41
N GLY A 189 -3.26 6.70 11.39
CA GLY A 189 -4.25 7.64 11.92
C GLY A 189 -4.67 8.69 10.89
N GLY A 190 -3.70 9.23 10.14
CA GLY A 190 -3.95 10.14 9.02
C GLY A 190 -4.84 9.52 7.93
N ILE A 191 -4.62 8.25 7.59
CA ILE A 191 -5.45 7.50 6.63
C ILE A 191 -6.90 7.38 7.13
N ILE A 192 -7.12 7.13 8.42
CA ILE A 192 -8.48 7.09 8.99
C ILE A 192 -9.17 8.45 8.85
N SER A 193 -8.47 9.52 9.18
CA SER A 193 -9.00 10.88 9.06
C SER A 193 -9.30 11.25 7.61
N LEU A 194 -8.39 10.92 6.68
CA LEU A 194 -8.62 11.13 5.25
C LEU A 194 -9.83 10.34 4.74
N THR A 195 -9.99 9.07 5.16
CA THR A 195 -11.15 8.24 4.78
C THR A 195 -12.47 8.90 5.21
N ARG A 196 -12.53 9.44 6.43
CA ARG A 196 -13.72 10.15 6.93
C ARG A 196 -14.01 11.42 6.12
N TYR A 197 -12.97 12.17 5.76
CA TYR A 197 -13.12 13.35 4.93
C TYR A 197 -13.64 13.02 3.54
N LEU A 198 -13.10 11.98 2.89
CA LEU A 198 -13.49 11.58 1.54
C LEU A 198 -14.91 10.96 1.47
N ALA A 199 -15.50 10.58 2.61
CA ALA A 199 -16.83 10.00 2.70
C ALA A 199 -17.95 11.05 2.81
N THR A 200 -17.63 12.35 2.88
CA THR A 200 -18.58 13.46 2.92
C THR A 200 -18.76 14.10 1.57
#